data_935e6a7e14675c871a12618b56b75728
#
_entry.id   935e6a7e14675c871a12618b56b75728
#
_cell.length_a   1.000
_cell.length_b   1.000
_cell.length_c   1.000
_cell.angle_alpha   90.00
_cell.angle_beta   90.00
_cell.angle_gamma   90.00
#
_symmetry.space_group_name_H-M   'P 1'
#
loop_
_entity.id
_entity.type
_entity.pdbx_description
1 polymer ?
#
loop_
_entity_poly.entity_id
_entity_poly.type
_entity_poly.pdbx_seq_one_letter_code
_entity_poly.pdbx_strand_id
1 'polypeptide(L)'
;APCETVCPVAATSHSRQGQNHMAYNRCVGTRYCANNCPYKVRRFNWFLYNKNSEFDYNMNDDLGRMVLNPDVNVRSRGVMEKCSMCIQMTQSTILKAKREGRAIVDGEFQTACSNACSTGAMKFGDINDTEAEITKLVADERMYHLLEHVGTKPNVIYHVKVRNT
;
A
#
# COMPACT_ATOMS: atom_id res chain seq x y z
N ALA A 1 -4.14 -14.05 -0.14
CA ALA A 1 -3.13 -13.34 0.66
C ALA A 1 -2.80 -14.12 1.93
N PRO A 2 -1.65 -14.80 2.01
CA PRO A 2 -1.29 -15.64 3.15
C PRO A 2 -1.19 -14.87 4.49
N CYS A 3 -1.03 -13.57 4.44
CA CYS A 3 -1.02 -12.71 5.62
C CYS A 3 -2.42 -12.51 6.25
N GLU A 4 -3.47 -12.62 5.45
CA GLU A 4 -4.85 -12.47 5.90
C GLU A 4 -5.33 -13.74 6.63
N THR A 5 -5.01 -14.89 6.08
CA THR A 5 -5.43 -16.19 6.65
C THR A 5 -4.81 -16.50 8.01
N VAL A 6 -3.64 -15.94 8.30
CA VAL A 6 -2.91 -16.20 9.57
C VAL A 6 -3.13 -15.15 10.65
N CYS A 7 -3.87 -14.08 10.35
CA CYS A 7 -4.10 -13.01 11.32
C CYS A 7 -5.20 -13.41 12.32
N PRO A 8 -4.91 -13.57 13.62
CA PRO A 8 -5.89 -14.05 14.61
C PRO A 8 -6.98 -13.02 14.91
N VAL A 9 -6.75 -11.76 14.56
CA VAL A 9 -7.66 -10.64 14.89
C VAL A 9 -8.23 -9.96 13.64
N ALA A 10 -8.06 -10.54 12.46
CA ALA A 10 -8.47 -9.96 11.18
C ALA A 10 -8.01 -8.50 10.99
N ALA A 11 -6.79 -8.18 11.46
CA ALA A 11 -6.19 -6.87 11.26
C ALA A 11 -5.73 -6.67 9.80
N THR A 12 -5.57 -7.75 9.06
CA THR A 12 -5.25 -7.74 7.63
C THR A 12 -6.42 -8.30 6.85
N SER A 13 -6.93 -7.55 5.90
CA SER A 13 -8.10 -7.94 5.08
C SER A 13 -8.07 -7.22 3.73
N HIS A 14 -8.76 -7.77 2.74
CA HIS A 14 -8.98 -7.09 1.48
C HIS A 14 -10.21 -6.18 1.54
N SER A 15 -10.10 -5.03 0.90
CA SER A 15 -11.25 -4.17 0.63
C SER A 15 -12.07 -4.69 -0.56
N ARG A 16 -13.23 -4.08 -0.78
CA ARG A 16 -14.06 -4.33 -1.96
C ARG A 16 -13.35 -3.96 -3.27
N GLN A 17 -12.38 -3.05 -3.20
CA GLN A 17 -11.54 -2.63 -4.33
C GLN A 17 -10.33 -3.54 -4.57
N GLY A 18 -10.19 -4.62 -3.82
CA GLY A 18 -9.08 -5.56 -3.95
C GLY A 18 -7.77 -5.15 -3.24
N GLN A 19 -7.75 -4.00 -2.58
CA GLN A 19 -6.57 -3.57 -1.82
C GLN A 19 -6.47 -4.33 -0.50
N ASN A 20 -5.27 -4.83 -0.19
CA ASN A 20 -5.00 -5.48 1.09
C ASN A 20 -4.74 -4.44 2.16
N HIS A 21 -5.63 -4.34 3.12
CA HIS A 21 -5.60 -3.36 4.21
C HIS A 21 -4.86 -3.85 5.44
N MET A 22 -4.47 -2.90 6.27
CA MET A 22 -3.98 -3.14 7.61
C MET A 22 -4.74 -2.24 8.59
N ALA A 23 -5.57 -2.85 9.44
CA ALA A 23 -6.26 -2.18 10.54
C ALA A 23 -5.32 -2.12 11.76
N TYR A 24 -4.58 -1.05 11.88
CA TYR A 24 -3.53 -0.91 12.91
C TYR A 24 -4.07 -1.01 14.34
N ASN A 25 -5.28 -0.53 14.58
CA ASN A 25 -5.95 -0.59 15.89
C ASN A 25 -6.41 -2.00 16.29
N ARG A 26 -6.47 -2.95 15.36
CA ARG A 26 -6.76 -4.36 15.63
C ARG A 26 -5.51 -5.20 15.81
N CYS A 27 -4.36 -4.72 15.36
CA CYS A 27 -3.12 -5.50 15.39
C CYS A 27 -2.65 -5.70 16.82
N VAL A 28 -2.47 -6.97 17.20
CA VAL A 28 -1.93 -7.38 18.50
C VAL A 28 -0.45 -7.82 18.42
N GLY A 29 0.18 -7.66 17.27
CA GLY A 29 1.61 -7.86 17.11
C GLY A 29 2.10 -9.31 17.12
N THR A 30 1.28 -10.29 16.77
CA THR A 30 1.70 -11.70 16.65
C THR A 30 2.78 -11.93 15.61
N ARG A 31 2.92 -11.03 14.62
CA ARG A 31 3.93 -11.06 13.52
C ARG A 31 3.85 -12.27 12.59
N TYR A 32 2.88 -13.15 12.77
CA TYR A 32 2.70 -14.30 11.89
C TYR A 32 2.49 -13.89 10.43
N CYS A 33 1.80 -12.78 10.19
CA CYS A 33 1.62 -12.23 8.85
C CYS A 33 2.95 -11.84 8.17
N ALA A 34 3.98 -11.43 8.93
CA ALA A 34 5.32 -11.17 8.40
C ALA A 34 6.07 -12.47 8.11
N ASN A 35 5.98 -13.44 9.02
CA ASN A 35 6.63 -14.73 8.84
C ASN A 35 6.09 -15.48 7.62
N ASN A 36 4.76 -15.43 7.43
CA ASN A 36 4.08 -16.11 6.34
C ASN A 36 4.09 -15.34 5.01
N CYS A 37 4.59 -14.10 4.98
CA CYS A 37 4.68 -13.32 3.76
C CYS A 37 5.87 -13.78 2.91
N PRO A 38 5.64 -14.31 1.69
CA PRO A 38 6.74 -14.72 0.82
C PRO A 38 7.57 -13.55 0.31
N TYR A 39 6.98 -12.36 0.23
CA TYR A 39 7.64 -11.13 -0.22
C TYR A 39 8.40 -10.38 0.88
N LYS A 40 8.20 -10.75 2.16
CA LYS A 40 8.83 -10.10 3.32
C LYS A 40 8.64 -8.58 3.38
N VAL A 41 7.48 -8.11 2.96
CA VAL A 41 7.17 -6.66 2.87
C VAL A 41 6.52 -6.07 4.12
N ARG A 42 6.32 -6.87 5.15
CA ARG A 42 5.71 -6.42 6.40
C ARG A 42 6.77 -6.09 7.43
N ARG A 43 6.58 -4.94 8.11
CA ARG A 43 7.51 -4.42 9.10
C ARG A 43 6.82 -4.27 10.44
N PHE A 44 7.55 -4.58 11.51
CA PHE A 44 7.05 -4.50 12.87
C PHE A 44 7.60 -3.26 13.57
N ASN A 45 6.74 -2.52 14.27
CA ASN A 45 7.13 -1.36 15.04
C ASN A 45 7.64 -1.77 16.42
N TRP A 46 8.93 -1.93 16.54
CA TRP A 46 9.60 -2.30 17.79
C TRP A 46 9.59 -1.16 18.82
N PHE A 47 9.58 0.08 18.34
CA PHE A 47 9.66 1.28 19.16
C PHE A 47 8.57 2.28 18.79
N LEU A 48 8.29 3.20 19.70
CA LEU A 48 7.48 4.37 19.40
C LEU A 48 8.40 5.46 18.81
N TYR A 49 8.68 5.39 17.52
CA TYR A 49 9.69 6.19 16.83
C TYR A 49 9.49 7.70 16.95
N ASN A 50 8.24 8.15 17.03
CA ASN A 50 7.89 9.56 17.16
C ASN A 50 8.01 10.11 18.60
N LYS A 51 8.39 9.30 19.56
CA LYS A 51 8.56 9.66 20.99
C LYS A 51 9.73 8.92 21.63
N ASN A 52 10.81 8.73 20.89
CA ASN A 52 11.98 8.03 21.39
C ASN A 52 13.20 8.92 21.25
N SER A 53 13.78 9.34 22.38
CA SER A 53 14.94 10.24 22.42
C SER A 53 16.19 9.69 21.70
N GLU A 54 16.28 8.38 21.50
CA GLU A 54 17.38 7.77 20.75
C GLU A 54 17.24 7.95 19.23
N PHE A 55 16.01 8.21 18.74
CA PHE A 55 15.71 8.30 17.31
C PHE A 55 15.24 9.66 16.85
N ASP A 56 15.00 10.59 17.77
CA ASP A 56 14.31 11.83 17.42
C ASP A 56 15.22 12.94 16.88
N TYR A 57 16.52 12.83 17.12
CA TYR A 57 17.50 13.83 16.65
C TYR A 57 17.07 15.29 16.92
N ASN A 58 16.44 15.54 18.06
CA ASN A 58 15.85 16.82 18.46
C ASN A 58 14.61 17.28 17.65
N MET A 59 13.92 16.38 17.00
CA MET A 59 12.72 16.66 16.17
C MET A 59 11.40 16.40 16.91
N ASN A 60 11.43 15.84 18.12
CA ASN A 60 10.23 15.45 18.89
C ASN A 60 9.89 16.38 20.06
N ASP A 61 10.48 17.56 20.13
CA ASP A 61 10.01 18.62 20.98
C ASP A 61 8.69 19.21 20.46
N ASP A 62 8.03 20.05 21.24
CA ASP A 62 6.74 20.61 20.86
C ASP A 62 6.81 21.47 19.59
N LEU A 63 7.92 22.18 19.38
CA LEU A 63 8.13 22.97 18.16
C LEU A 63 8.40 22.09 16.94
N GLY A 64 9.23 21.07 17.08
CA GLY A 64 9.51 20.12 16.00
C GLY A 64 8.25 19.36 15.53
N ARG A 65 7.32 19.08 16.45
CA ARG A 65 6.03 18.46 16.10
C ARG A 65 5.11 19.36 15.31
N MET A 66 5.22 20.66 15.43
CA MET A 66 4.36 21.60 14.70
C MET A 66 4.59 21.58 13.19
N VAL A 67 5.74 21.08 12.71
CA VAL A 67 6.02 20.94 11.27
C VAL A 67 5.54 19.61 10.68
N LEU A 68 5.09 18.66 11.54
CA LEU A 68 4.58 17.38 11.10
C LEU A 68 3.16 17.51 10.55
N ASN A 69 2.85 16.73 9.53
CA ASN A 69 1.49 16.70 8.97
C ASN A 69 0.52 16.12 10.01
N PRO A 70 -0.47 16.88 10.52
CA PRO A 70 -1.42 16.43 11.53
C PRO A 70 -2.35 15.33 11.04
N ASP A 71 -2.52 15.16 9.72
CA ASP A 71 -3.39 14.15 9.12
C ASP A 71 -2.72 12.75 9.08
N VAL A 72 -1.43 12.68 9.38
CA VAL A 72 -0.72 11.40 9.46
C VAL A 72 -0.93 10.76 10.83
N ASN A 73 -1.62 9.62 10.82
CA ASN A 73 -1.75 8.79 12.01
C ASN A 73 -0.48 7.96 12.21
N VAL A 74 0.31 8.31 13.20
CA VAL A 74 1.53 7.57 13.56
C VAL A 74 1.13 6.28 14.29
N ARG A 75 1.60 5.13 13.75
CA ARG A 75 1.29 3.82 14.32
C ARG A 75 2.06 3.62 15.61
N SER A 76 1.41 2.97 16.57
CA SER A 76 2.01 2.69 17.88
C SER A 76 3.07 1.57 17.80
N ARG A 77 3.87 1.47 18.86
CA ARG A 77 4.73 0.30 19.08
C ARG A 77 3.89 -0.98 19.13
N GLY A 78 4.41 -2.06 18.60
CA GLY A 78 3.79 -3.38 18.67
C GLY A 78 2.81 -3.70 17.55
N VAL A 79 2.71 -2.86 16.52
CA VAL A 79 1.86 -3.13 15.35
C VAL A 79 2.70 -3.42 14.11
N MET A 80 2.09 -4.14 13.17
CA MET A 80 2.67 -4.38 11.85
C MET A 80 2.29 -3.26 10.87
N GLU A 81 3.22 -2.90 10.01
CA GLU A 81 3.00 -1.95 8.93
C GLU A 81 3.31 -2.54 7.57
N LYS A 82 2.61 -2.06 6.56
CA LYS A 82 2.85 -2.37 5.15
C LYS A 82 2.31 -1.27 4.25
N CYS A 83 2.70 -1.28 2.99
CA CYS A 83 2.08 -0.44 1.97
C CYS A 83 0.59 -0.78 1.82
N SER A 84 -0.27 0.23 1.83
CA SER A 84 -1.72 0.12 1.62
C SER A 84 -2.15 0.50 0.20
N MET A 85 -1.22 0.76 -0.73
CA MET A 85 -1.49 1.32 -2.06
C MET A 85 -2.28 2.64 -1.98
N CYS A 86 -1.94 3.49 -1.01
CA CYS A 86 -2.61 4.79 -0.76
C CYS A 86 -4.12 4.68 -0.62
N ILE A 87 -4.60 3.80 0.26
CA ILE A 87 -6.03 3.56 0.51
C ILE A 87 -6.81 4.86 0.78
N GLN A 88 -6.21 5.82 1.45
CA GLN A 88 -6.82 7.13 1.72
C GLN A 88 -7.17 7.87 0.42
N MET A 89 -6.35 7.78 -0.61
CA MET A 89 -6.61 8.38 -1.92
C MET A 89 -7.79 7.68 -2.60
N THR A 90 -7.79 6.34 -2.60
CA THR A 90 -8.90 5.54 -3.12
C THR A 90 -10.22 5.91 -2.45
N GLN A 91 -10.24 5.97 -1.11
CA GLN A 91 -11.46 6.30 -0.36
C GLN A 91 -11.92 7.74 -0.60
N SER A 92 -11.00 8.70 -0.68
CA SER A 92 -11.32 10.09 -1.00
C SER A 92 -11.98 10.21 -2.38
N THR A 93 -11.43 9.53 -3.38
CA THR A 93 -11.98 9.53 -4.75
C THR A 93 -13.36 8.87 -4.80
N ILE A 94 -13.55 7.73 -4.12
CA ILE A 94 -14.85 7.06 -4.02
C ILE A 94 -15.90 7.98 -3.39
N LEU A 95 -15.54 8.65 -2.29
CA LEU A 95 -16.46 9.57 -1.60
C LEU A 95 -16.83 10.77 -2.47
N LYS A 96 -15.85 11.33 -3.19
CA LYS A 96 -16.08 12.43 -4.14
C LYS A 96 -17.02 12.00 -5.26
N ALA A 97 -16.73 10.89 -5.92
CA ALA A 97 -17.56 10.36 -7.01
C ALA A 97 -18.99 10.05 -6.56
N LYS A 98 -19.17 9.45 -5.36
CA LYS A 98 -20.49 9.22 -4.77
C LYS A 98 -21.26 10.52 -4.51
N ARG A 99 -20.60 11.55 -4.00
CA ARG A 99 -21.22 12.86 -3.74
C ARG A 99 -21.64 13.56 -5.04
N GLU A 100 -20.88 13.36 -6.10
CA GLU A 100 -21.15 13.92 -7.43
C GLU A 100 -22.11 13.04 -8.28
N GLY A 101 -22.45 11.86 -7.80
CA GLY A 101 -23.35 10.92 -8.49
C GLY A 101 -22.79 10.35 -9.79
N ARG A 102 -21.46 10.24 -9.93
CA ARG A 102 -20.79 9.78 -11.14
C ARG A 102 -19.91 8.53 -10.90
N ALA A 103 -19.52 7.87 -11.96
CA ALA A 103 -18.49 6.84 -11.91
C ALA A 103 -17.08 7.47 -11.73
N ILE A 104 -16.14 6.67 -11.23
CA ILE A 104 -14.72 7.01 -11.17
C ILE A 104 -14.13 6.80 -12.57
N VAL A 105 -13.28 7.72 -13.00
CA VAL A 105 -12.60 7.67 -14.29
C VAL A 105 -11.18 7.16 -14.09
N ASP A 106 -10.67 6.38 -15.05
CA ASP A 106 -9.28 5.91 -15.02
C ASP A 106 -8.30 7.09 -14.93
N GLY A 107 -7.29 6.95 -14.08
CA GLY A 107 -6.31 8.01 -13.84
C GLY A 107 -6.78 9.18 -12.97
N GLU A 108 -8.03 9.16 -12.44
CA GLU A 108 -8.57 10.24 -11.59
C GLU A 108 -7.72 10.49 -10.33
N PHE A 109 -7.05 9.49 -9.85
CA PHE A 109 -6.06 9.63 -8.79
C PHE A 109 -4.86 8.70 -9.02
N GLN A 110 -3.76 9.01 -8.38
CA GLN A 110 -2.55 8.22 -8.42
C GLN A 110 -2.06 7.92 -7.00
N THR A 111 -1.36 6.81 -6.82
CA THR A 111 -0.65 6.57 -5.57
C THR A 111 0.48 7.59 -5.40
N ALA A 112 0.91 7.85 -4.16
CA ALA A 112 2.01 8.80 -3.91
C ALA A 112 3.29 8.43 -4.67
N CYS A 113 3.60 7.14 -4.78
CA CYS A 113 4.78 6.66 -5.51
C CYS A 113 4.63 6.80 -7.04
N SER A 114 3.45 6.51 -7.60
CA SER A 114 3.23 6.71 -9.04
C SER A 114 3.23 8.19 -9.42
N ASN A 115 2.66 9.05 -8.57
CA ASN A 115 2.67 10.49 -8.78
C ASN A 115 4.07 11.11 -8.67
N ALA A 116 4.93 10.56 -7.80
CA ALA A 116 6.32 10.99 -7.67
C ALA A 116 7.26 10.44 -8.77
N CYS A 117 6.79 9.48 -9.57
CA CYS A 117 7.59 8.85 -10.61
C CYS A 117 7.69 9.75 -11.85
N SER A 118 8.76 10.53 -11.97
CA SER A 118 8.98 11.46 -13.08
C SER A 118 9.09 10.77 -14.45
N THR A 119 9.47 9.49 -14.48
CA THR A 119 9.59 8.72 -15.72
C THR A 119 8.27 8.05 -16.14
N GLY A 120 7.23 8.10 -15.29
CA GLY A 120 5.97 7.39 -15.54
C GLY A 120 6.08 5.87 -15.55
N ALA A 121 7.17 5.31 -14.96
CA ALA A 121 7.41 3.86 -14.93
C ALA A 121 6.49 3.13 -13.94
N MET A 122 5.91 3.84 -12.98
CA MET A 122 4.93 3.28 -12.06
C MET A 122 3.52 3.72 -12.46
N LYS A 123 2.69 2.75 -12.80
CA LYS A 123 1.29 2.96 -13.17
C LYS A 123 0.38 2.37 -12.11
N PHE A 124 -0.76 3.01 -11.89
CA PHE A 124 -1.78 2.56 -10.96
C PHE A 124 -3.16 2.73 -11.58
N GLY A 125 -4.01 1.72 -11.47
CA GLY A 125 -5.36 1.74 -12.03
C GLY A 125 -6.18 0.53 -11.61
N ASP A 126 -7.42 0.45 -12.10
CA ASP A 126 -8.32 -0.67 -11.88
C ASP A 126 -8.21 -1.68 -13.04
N ILE A 127 -7.78 -2.90 -12.73
CA ILE A 127 -7.66 -3.98 -13.73
C ILE A 127 -9.01 -4.53 -14.20
N ASN A 128 -10.12 -4.20 -13.54
CA ASN A 128 -11.45 -4.59 -13.97
C ASN A 128 -12.06 -3.61 -15.00
N ASP A 129 -11.46 -2.43 -15.14
CA ASP A 129 -11.82 -1.51 -16.20
C ASP A 129 -11.07 -1.91 -17.49
N THR A 130 -11.82 -2.41 -18.47
CA THR A 130 -11.27 -2.92 -19.74
C THR A 130 -10.62 -1.84 -20.59
N GLU A 131 -11.02 -0.58 -20.41
CA GLU A 131 -10.47 0.56 -21.16
C GLU A 131 -9.25 1.20 -20.48
N ALA A 132 -9.01 0.88 -19.20
CA ALA A 132 -7.91 1.43 -18.43
C ALA A 132 -6.53 1.11 -19.02
N GLU A 133 -5.60 2.04 -18.85
CA GLU A 133 -4.20 1.86 -19.27
C GLU A 133 -3.57 0.62 -18.61
N ILE A 134 -3.87 0.42 -17.32
CA ILE A 134 -3.30 -0.69 -16.57
C ILE A 134 -3.73 -2.06 -17.13
N THR A 135 -4.95 -2.19 -17.60
CA THR A 135 -5.46 -3.45 -18.18
C THR A 135 -4.73 -3.81 -19.47
N LYS A 136 -4.46 -2.82 -20.30
CA LYS A 136 -3.66 -3.00 -21.53
C LYS A 136 -2.21 -3.39 -21.20
N LEU A 137 -1.63 -2.78 -20.16
CA LEU A 137 -0.27 -3.13 -19.73
C LEU A 137 -0.19 -4.55 -19.16
N VAL A 138 -1.18 -4.99 -18.39
CA VAL A 138 -1.22 -6.35 -17.81
C VAL A 138 -1.31 -7.42 -18.87
N ALA A 139 -1.89 -7.12 -20.05
CA ALA A 139 -1.96 -8.02 -21.19
C ALA A 139 -0.66 -8.11 -22.01
N ASP A 140 0.35 -7.28 -21.73
CA ASP A 140 1.64 -7.31 -22.44
C ASP A 140 2.42 -8.59 -22.06
N GLU A 141 2.99 -9.27 -23.05
CA GLU A 141 3.78 -10.51 -22.88
C GLU A 141 5.02 -10.34 -21.99
N ARG A 142 5.50 -9.10 -21.81
CA ARG A 142 6.64 -8.76 -20.94
C ARG A 142 6.28 -8.62 -19.48
N MET A 143 5.01 -8.74 -19.13
CA MET A 143 4.57 -8.63 -17.74
C MET A 143 4.79 -9.93 -16.99
N TYR A 144 5.19 -9.84 -15.73
CA TYR A 144 5.37 -10.97 -14.84
C TYR A 144 5.02 -10.63 -13.40
N HIS A 145 4.65 -11.64 -12.63
CA HIS A 145 4.45 -11.54 -11.19
C HIS A 145 5.67 -12.03 -10.43
N LEU A 146 6.05 -11.32 -9.39
CA LEU A 146 7.12 -11.77 -8.51
C LEU A 146 6.68 -13.05 -7.78
N LEU A 147 7.53 -14.08 -7.78
CA LEU A 147 7.27 -15.39 -7.16
C LEU A 147 5.99 -16.07 -7.68
N GLU A 148 5.76 -16.07 -8.97
CA GLU A 148 4.58 -16.68 -9.61
C GLU A 148 4.33 -18.13 -9.19
N HIS A 149 5.39 -18.92 -9.02
CA HIS A 149 5.32 -20.32 -8.62
C HIS A 149 4.68 -20.53 -7.23
N VAL A 150 4.64 -19.50 -6.38
CA VAL A 150 3.96 -19.54 -5.07
C VAL A 150 2.44 -19.40 -5.19
N GLY A 151 1.94 -18.87 -6.31
CA GLY A 151 0.51 -18.76 -6.60
C GLY A 151 -0.26 -17.73 -5.78
N THR A 152 0.40 -16.74 -5.19
CA THR A 152 -0.24 -15.70 -4.35
C THR A 152 -0.98 -14.63 -5.14
N LYS A 153 -0.77 -14.53 -6.46
CA LYS A 153 -1.38 -13.57 -7.38
C LYS A 153 -1.33 -12.13 -6.84
N PRO A 154 -0.14 -11.53 -6.71
CA PRO A 154 0.02 -10.19 -6.14
C PRO A 154 -0.56 -9.13 -7.08
N ASN A 155 -1.03 -8.02 -6.50
CA ASN A 155 -1.53 -6.85 -7.24
C ASN A 155 -0.42 -5.94 -7.80
N VAL A 156 0.83 -6.27 -7.54
CA VAL A 156 1.98 -5.57 -8.12
C VAL A 156 2.56 -6.44 -9.23
N ILE A 157 2.62 -5.87 -10.43
CA ILE A 157 3.05 -6.54 -11.63
C ILE A 157 4.29 -5.80 -12.15
N TYR A 158 5.23 -6.53 -12.70
CA TYR A 158 6.50 -6.00 -13.18
C TYR A 158 6.62 -6.16 -14.69
N HIS A 159 7.26 -5.18 -15.32
CA HIS A 159 7.51 -5.16 -16.75
C HIS A 159 9.00 -5.40 -17.02
N VAL A 160 9.31 -6.39 -17.82
CA VAL A 160 10.70 -6.73 -18.16
C VAL A 160 11.32 -5.60 -18.98
N LYS A 161 12.49 -5.13 -18.55
CA LYS A 161 13.29 -4.19 -19.34
C LYS A 161 14.02 -4.92 -20.45
N VAL A 162 13.73 -4.57 -21.69
CA VAL A 162 14.51 -5.02 -22.85
C VAL A 162 15.77 -4.13 -22.94
N ARG A 163 16.93 -4.76 -23.00
CA ARG A 163 18.20 -4.10 -23.27
C ARG A 163 18.65 -4.47 -24.66
N ASN A 164 18.88 -3.47 -25.48
CA ASN A 164 19.59 -3.69 -26.75
C ASN A 164 21.07 -3.82 -26.40
N THR A 165 21.60 -5.01 -26.58
CA THR A 165 23.05 -5.29 -26.46
C THR A 165 23.69 -5.14 -27.81
#